data_2b0255625f8128397c951f97a64dcf7e
#
_entry.id   2b0255625f8128397c951f97a64dcf7e
#
_cell.length_a   1.000
_cell.length_b   1.000
_cell.length_c   1.000
_cell.angle_alpha   90.00
_cell.angle_beta   90.00
_cell.angle_gamma   90.00
#
_symmetry.space_group_name_H-M   'P 1'
#
loop_
_entity.id
_entity.type
_entity.pdbx_description
1 polymer ?
#
loop_
_entity_poly.entity_id
_entity_poly.type
_entity_poly.pdbx_seq_one_letter_code
_entity_poly.pdbx_strand_id
1 'polypeptide(L)'
;ANTGLIMCLSLICMECTMPRRQYAVKAVLLLAAIAVLFGFTRDGQLSILESVLILVIFVCFIAESLVAARREQSLEAPEQDARPKTDGRTVALNIGKFVFGAAAIVLGAQLLIDNGTALAQMLGVPDAIIGATMIAIGTSLPELVTTITAIRKKQSSLSVGNIIGANIMDLTLIMPLCALILGKPLPVERQGMLLDIPACLVVCA
;
A
#
# COMPACT_ATOMS: atom_id res chain seq x y z
N ALA A 1 7.75 5.40 -3.40
CA ALA A 1 7.83 4.59 -4.64
C ALA A 1 6.43 4.30 -5.20
N ASN A 2 5.46 3.90 -4.36
CA ASN A 2 4.13 3.46 -4.81
C ASN A 2 3.40 4.50 -5.66
N THR A 3 3.17 5.71 -5.14
CA THR A 3 2.40 6.74 -5.86
C THR A 3 3.18 7.33 -7.03
N GLY A 4 4.45 7.66 -6.84
CA GLY A 4 5.25 8.29 -7.90
C GLY A 4 5.58 7.34 -9.06
N LEU A 5 6.13 6.16 -8.78
CA LEU A 5 6.61 5.24 -9.82
C LEU A 5 5.52 4.28 -10.29
N ILE A 6 4.92 3.53 -9.35
CA ILE A 6 4.02 2.42 -9.70
C ILE A 6 2.67 2.95 -10.22
N MET A 7 2.14 4.01 -9.61
CA MET A 7 0.92 4.65 -10.07
C MET A 7 1.09 5.25 -11.47
N CYS A 8 2.21 5.97 -11.73
CA CYS A 8 2.50 6.49 -13.06
C CYS A 8 2.61 5.37 -14.10
N LEU A 9 3.29 4.27 -13.77
CA LEU A 9 3.36 3.10 -14.64
C LEU A 9 1.96 2.55 -14.98
N SER A 10 1.10 2.44 -13.97
CA SER A 10 -0.27 1.96 -14.16
C SER A 10 -1.07 2.89 -15.08
N LEU A 11 -1.01 4.20 -14.86
CA LEU A 11 -1.75 5.19 -15.64
C LEU A 11 -1.25 5.32 -17.09
N ILE A 12 0.05 5.13 -17.32
CA ILE A 12 0.63 5.12 -18.67
C ILE A 12 0.20 3.87 -19.45
N CYS A 13 0.16 2.71 -18.77
CA CYS A 13 -0.12 1.43 -19.42
C CYS A 13 -1.59 1.12 -19.59
N MET A 14 -2.48 1.77 -18.84
CA MET A 14 -3.91 1.49 -18.85
C MET A 14 -4.75 2.75 -18.65
N GLU A 15 -5.91 2.81 -19.33
CA GLU A 15 -6.95 3.78 -18.98
C GLU A 15 -7.57 3.44 -17.61
N CYS A 16 -7.67 4.45 -16.74
CA CYS A 16 -8.28 4.27 -15.42
C CYS A 16 -9.80 4.20 -15.57
N THR A 17 -10.38 3.03 -15.31
CA THR A 17 -11.84 2.80 -15.37
C THR A 17 -12.53 2.88 -14.02
N MET A 18 -11.81 3.29 -12.95
CA MET A 18 -12.38 3.40 -11.61
C MET A 18 -13.45 4.51 -11.56
N PRO A 19 -14.63 4.26 -10.95
CA PRO A 19 -15.65 5.28 -10.76
C PRO A 19 -15.10 6.47 -9.98
N ARG A 20 -15.31 7.69 -10.48
CA ARG A 20 -14.78 8.94 -9.88
C ARG A 20 -15.06 9.06 -8.39
N ARG A 21 -16.23 8.59 -7.93
CA ARG A 21 -16.62 8.65 -6.52
C ARG A 21 -15.74 7.75 -5.64
N GLN A 22 -15.46 6.54 -6.07
CA GLN A 22 -14.61 5.60 -5.30
C GLN A 22 -13.17 6.10 -5.22
N TYR A 23 -12.66 6.61 -6.35
CA TYR A 23 -11.33 7.23 -6.39
C TYR A 23 -11.25 8.44 -5.43
N ALA A 24 -12.23 9.35 -5.50
CA ALA A 24 -12.26 10.55 -4.66
C ALA A 24 -12.30 10.22 -3.16
N VAL A 25 -13.11 9.25 -2.76
CA VAL A 25 -13.18 8.84 -1.33
C VAL A 25 -11.84 8.30 -0.84
N LYS A 26 -11.20 7.41 -1.61
CA LYS A 26 -9.89 6.86 -1.26
C LYS A 26 -8.79 7.92 -1.26
N ALA A 27 -8.80 8.84 -2.25
CA ALA A 27 -7.86 9.94 -2.30
C ALA A 27 -8.03 10.90 -1.09
N VAL A 28 -9.27 11.24 -0.73
CA VAL A 28 -9.54 12.06 0.46
C VAL A 28 -9.09 11.38 1.73
N LEU A 29 -9.32 10.07 1.88
CA LEU A 29 -8.84 9.30 3.04
C LEU A 29 -7.31 9.28 3.12
N LEU A 30 -6.63 9.12 1.99
CA LEU A 30 -5.17 9.16 1.93
C LEU A 30 -4.65 10.55 2.32
N LEU A 31 -5.18 11.61 1.74
CA LEU A 31 -4.79 12.99 2.07
C LEU A 31 -5.09 13.34 3.54
N ALA A 32 -6.23 12.89 4.06
CA ALA A 32 -6.58 13.05 5.46
C ALA A 32 -5.58 12.33 6.38
N ALA A 33 -5.20 11.09 6.03
CA ALA A 33 -4.21 10.33 6.79
C ALA A 33 -2.85 11.04 6.83
N ILE A 34 -2.38 11.57 5.69
CA ILE A 34 -1.12 12.32 5.61
C ILE A 34 -1.21 13.62 6.44
N ALA A 35 -2.31 14.36 6.33
CA ALA A 35 -2.51 15.60 7.06
C ALA A 35 -2.57 15.40 8.58
N VAL A 36 -3.26 14.34 9.03
CA VAL A 36 -3.33 13.98 10.46
C VAL A 36 -1.96 13.54 10.95
N LEU A 37 -1.25 12.70 10.20
CA LEU A 37 0.11 12.29 10.54
C LEU A 37 1.05 13.50 10.65
N PHE A 38 0.99 14.43 9.69
CA PHE A 38 1.77 15.67 9.73
C PHE A 38 1.44 16.53 10.96
N GLY A 39 0.14 16.61 11.33
CA GLY A 39 -0.30 17.34 12.52
C GLY A 39 0.24 16.76 13.82
N PHE A 40 0.22 15.43 13.94
CA PHE A 40 0.62 14.72 15.15
C PHE A 40 2.16 14.63 15.32
N THR A 41 2.91 14.57 14.24
CA THR A 41 4.37 14.43 14.29
C THR A 41 5.11 15.77 14.47
N ARG A 42 4.40 16.89 14.67
CA ARG A 42 5.01 18.24 14.81
C ARG A 42 5.96 18.37 16.01
N ASP A 43 5.76 17.60 17.04
CA ASP A 43 6.62 17.54 18.24
C ASP A 43 7.85 16.61 18.06
N GLY A 44 8.02 16.03 16.86
CA GLY A 44 9.12 15.12 16.51
C GLY A 44 8.92 13.70 17.00
N GLN A 45 7.71 13.32 17.39
CA GLN A 45 7.39 11.96 17.82
C GLN A 45 5.92 11.65 17.56
N LEU A 46 5.62 10.38 17.34
CA LEU A 46 4.25 9.87 17.25
C LEU A 46 3.91 9.16 18.57
N SER A 47 3.02 9.74 19.36
CA SER A 47 2.61 9.18 20.64
C SER A 47 1.69 7.96 20.46
N ILE A 48 1.56 7.13 21.52
CA ILE A 48 0.68 5.96 21.51
C ILE A 48 -0.78 6.36 21.29
N LEU A 49 -1.24 7.46 21.92
CA LEU A 49 -2.61 7.93 21.75
C LEU A 49 -2.89 8.37 20.30
N GLU A 50 -1.99 9.12 19.70
CA GLU A 50 -2.08 9.54 18.29
C GLU A 50 -2.06 8.34 17.35
N SER A 51 -1.25 7.33 17.66
CA SER A 51 -1.22 6.06 16.92
C SER A 51 -2.58 5.36 16.95
N VAL A 52 -3.25 5.32 18.10
CA VAL A 52 -4.62 4.76 18.19
C VAL A 52 -5.62 5.57 17.36
N LEU A 53 -5.50 6.91 17.37
CA LEU A 53 -6.37 7.78 16.56
C LEU A 53 -6.16 7.56 15.05
N ILE A 54 -4.92 7.38 14.60
CA ILE A 54 -4.62 7.06 13.20
C ILE A 54 -5.18 5.69 12.81
N LEU A 55 -5.15 4.69 13.71
CA LEU A 55 -5.79 3.38 13.47
C LEU A 55 -7.31 3.49 13.23
N VAL A 56 -7.97 4.49 13.79
CA VAL A 56 -9.40 4.73 13.48
C VAL A 56 -9.60 5.07 12.00
N ILE A 57 -8.68 5.83 11.40
CA ILE A 57 -8.72 6.12 9.95
C ILE A 57 -8.58 4.84 9.15
N PHE A 58 -7.71 3.93 9.57
CA PHE A 58 -7.58 2.61 8.94
C PHE A 58 -8.87 1.80 9.01
N VAL A 59 -9.53 1.76 10.17
CA VAL A 59 -10.83 1.07 10.33
C VAL A 59 -11.89 1.68 9.42
N CYS A 60 -11.94 3.01 9.30
CA CYS A 60 -12.84 3.70 8.37
C CYS A 60 -12.54 3.32 6.91
N PHE A 61 -11.27 3.24 6.53
CA PHE A 61 -10.86 2.80 5.19
C PHE A 61 -11.29 1.36 4.89
N ILE A 62 -11.11 0.43 5.83
CA ILE A 62 -11.56 -0.95 5.67
C ILE A 62 -13.08 -1.03 5.56
N ALA A 63 -13.81 -0.30 6.41
CA ALA A 63 -15.27 -0.27 6.35
C ALA A 63 -15.78 0.26 5.01
N GLU A 64 -15.20 1.35 4.51
CA GLU A 64 -15.52 1.91 3.18
C GLU A 64 -15.24 0.89 2.07
N SER A 65 -14.05 0.27 2.09
CA SER A 65 -13.65 -0.71 1.08
C SER A 65 -14.58 -1.94 1.06
N LEU A 66 -15.03 -2.41 2.22
CA LEU A 66 -15.98 -3.51 2.32
C LEU A 66 -17.37 -3.12 1.79
N VAL A 67 -17.83 -1.90 2.10
CA VAL A 67 -19.11 -1.39 1.59
C VAL A 67 -19.05 -1.22 0.07
N ALA A 68 -17.95 -0.67 -0.46
CA ALA A 68 -17.75 -0.52 -1.90
C ALA A 68 -17.77 -1.88 -2.62
N ALA A 69 -17.05 -2.87 -2.10
CA ALA A 69 -17.00 -4.22 -2.67
C ALA A 69 -18.37 -4.91 -2.67
N ARG A 70 -19.15 -4.78 -1.57
CA ARG A 70 -20.51 -5.33 -1.51
C ARG A 70 -21.44 -4.66 -2.51
N ARG A 71 -21.29 -3.35 -2.72
CA ARG A 71 -22.10 -2.58 -3.66
C ARG A 71 -21.83 -2.99 -5.11
N GLU A 72 -20.56 -3.20 -5.47
CA GLU A 72 -20.19 -3.70 -6.80
C GLU A 72 -20.81 -5.08 -7.05
N GLN A 73 -20.70 -6.01 -6.10
CA GLN A 73 -21.33 -7.32 -6.20
C GLN A 73 -22.87 -7.25 -6.36
N SER A 74 -23.51 -6.26 -5.74
CA SER A 74 -24.96 -6.09 -5.85
C SER A 74 -25.39 -5.50 -7.20
N LEU A 75 -24.53 -4.74 -7.87
CA LEU A 75 -24.80 -4.16 -9.18
C LEU A 75 -24.51 -5.15 -10.33
N GLU A 76 -23.61 -6.10 -10.12
CA GLU A 76 -23.29 -7.16 -11.09
C GLU A 76 -24.24 -8.37 -11.01
N ALA A 77 -25.19 -8.38 -10.08
CA ALA A 77 -26.07 -9.51 -9.78
C ALA A 77 -27.37 -9.71 -10.59
N PRO A 78 -27.66 -9.10 -11.76
CA PRO A 78 -28.91 -9.41 -12.49
C PRO A 78 -28.83 -10.51 -13.55
N GLU A 79 -27.68 -11.05 -13.94
CA GLU A 79 -27.61 -11.98 -15.08
C GLU A 79 -26.80 -13.27 -14.90
N GLN A 80 -26.36 -13.62 -13.70
CA GLN A 80 -25.65 -14.91 -13.53
C GLN A 80 -26.37 -15.82 -12.54
N ASP A 81 -27.42 -16.49 -13.03
CA ASP A 81 -28.05 -17.67 -12.42
C ASP A 81 -27.15 -18.92 -12.40
N ALA A 82 -25.85 -18.74 -12.62
CA ALA A 82 -24.86 -19.81 -12.53
C ALA A 82 -23.59 -19.31 -11.84
N ARG A 83 -23.65 -18.99 -10.56
CA ARG A 83 -22.42 -19.06 -9.76
C ARG A 83 -21.95 -20.50 -9.82
N PRO A 84 -20.80 -20.81 -10.46
CA PRO A 84 -20.30 -22.17 -10.43
C PRO A 84 -20.18 -22.55 -8.94
N LYS A 85 -20.81 -23.65 -8.54
CA LYS A 85 -20.64 -24.20 -7.19
C LYS A 85 -19.14 -24.39 -7.03
N THR A 86 -18.52 -23.48 -6.26
CA THR A 86 -17.06 -23.50 -6.09
C THR A 86 -16.77 -24.72 -5.25
N ASP A 87 -16.27 -25.78 -5.88
CA ASP A 87 -15.88 -27.00 -5.21
C ASP A 87 -14.81 -26.66 -4.18
N GLY A 88 -14.93 -27.23 -2.96
CA GLY A 88 -13.96 -27.00 -1.88
C GLY A 88 -12.50 -27.26 -2.30
N ARG A 89 -12.30 -28.19 -3.25
CA ARG A 89 -10.99 -28.45 -3.84
C ARG A 89 -10.45 -27.25 -4.64
N THR A 90 -11.29 -26.57 -5.39
CA THR A 90 -10.92 -25.37 -6.17
C THR A 90 -10.56 -24.21 -5.25
N VAL A 91 -11.32 -24.03 -4.16
CA VAL A 91 -11.00 -23.02 -3.13
C VAL A 91 -9.65 -23.30 -2.49
N ALA A 92 -9.42 -24.53 -2.05
CA ALA A 92 -8.16 -24.95 -1.43
C ALA A 92 -6.95 -24.76 -2.38
N LEU A 93 -7.10 -25.10 -3.67
CA LEU A 93 -6.08 -24.87 -4.67
C LEU A 93 -5.80 -23.38 -4.90
N ASN A 94 -6.82 -22.53 -4.91
CA ASN A 94 -6.65 -21.11 -5.10
C ASN A 94 -5.98 -20.46 -3.88
N ILE A 95 -6.33 -20.87 -2.66
CA ILE A 95 -5.65 -20.46 -1.43
C ILE A 95 -4.18 -20.90 -1.47
N GLY A 96 -3.92 -22.15 -1.86
CA GLY A 96 -2.55 -22.66 -1.98
C GLY A 96 -1.71 -21.86 -2.99
N LYS A 97 -2.27 -21.55 -4.16
CA LYS A 97 -1.62 -20.67 -5.17
C LYS A 97 -1.36 -19.27 -4.64
N PHE A 98 -2.33 -18.69 -3.90
CA PHE A 98 -2.18 -17.38 -3.30
C PHE A 98 -1.05 -17.36 -2.25
N VAL A 99 -1.05 -18.29 -1.32
CA VAL A 99 -0.02 -18.40 -0.28
C VAL A 99 1.37 -18.63 -0.88
N PHE A 100 1.47 -19.53 -1.86
CA PHE A 100 2.73 -19.78 -2.56
C PHE A 100 3.22 -18.55 -3.32
N GLY A 101 2.32 -17.86 -4.05
CA GLY A 101 2.65 -16.65 -4.78
C GLY A 101 3.09 -15.50 -3.85
N ALA A 102 2.38 -15.30 -2.73
CA ALA A 102 2.75 -14.32 -1.73
C ALA A 102 4.13 -14.61 -1.11
N ALA A 103 4.38 -15.86 -0.72
CA ALA A 103 5.68 -16.28 -0.20
C ALA A 103 6.81 -16.08 -1.22
N ALA A 104 6.57 -16.41 -2.49
CA ALA A 104 7.55 -16.21 -3.56
C ALA A 104 7.89 -14.74 -3.79
N ILE A 105 6.89 -13.83 -3.70
CA ILE A 105 7.11 -12.39 -3.83
C ILE A 105 7.95 -11.88 -2.65
N VAL A 106 7.61 -12.26 -1.42
CA VAL A 106 8.35 -11.84 -0.21
C VAL A 106 9.80 -12.33 -0.25
N LEU A 107 10.00 -13.61 -0.56
CA LEU A 107 11.35 -14.17 -0.67
C LEU A 107 12.15 -13.51 -1.80
N GLY A 108 11.53 -13.26 -2.95
CA GLY A 108 12.16 -12.57 -4.07
C GLY A 108 12.55 -11.14 -3.72
N ALA A 109 11.70 -10.40 -3.00
CA ALA A 109 11.98 -9.06 -2.50
C ALA A 109 13.19 -9.07 -1.53
N GLN A 110 13.22 -10.03 -0.61
CA GLN A 110 14.29 -10.16 0.36
C GLN A 110 15.63 -10.48 -0.31
N LEU A 111 15.64 -11.43 -1.25
CA LEU A 111 16.84 -11.76 -2.03
C LEU A 111 17.35 -10.55 -2.82
N LEU A 112 16.46 -9.73 -3.38
CA LEU A 112 16.84 -8.51 -4.10
C LEU A 112 17.46 -7.47 -3.16
N ILE A 113 16.86 -7.26 -1.98
CA ILE A 113 17.39 -6.32 -0.99
C ILE A 113 18.78 -6.76 -0.53
N ASP A 114 18.93 -8.01 -0.13
CA ASP A 114 20.18 -8.53 0.43
C ASP A 114 21.32 -8.47 -0.60
N ASN A 115 21.09 -9.01 -1.79
CA ASN A 115 22.11 -9.03 -2.85
C ASN A 115 22.33 -7.65 -3.46
N GLY A 116 21.28 -6.84 -3.61
CA GLY A 116 21.38 -5.46 -4.10
C GLY A 116 22.18 -4.58 -3.14
N THR A 117 21.96 -4.72 -1.84
CA THR A 117 22.73 -4.05 -0.79
C THR A 117 24.21 -4.45 -0.85
N ALA A 118 24.49 -5.76 -0.91
CA ALA A 118 25.86 -6.25 -0.98
C ALA A 118 26.59 -5.72 -2.23
N LEU A 119 25.93 -5.75 -3.39
CA LEU A 119 26.47 -5.21 -4.63
C LEU A 119 26.73 -3.70 -4.55
N ALA A 120 25.80 -2.93 -4.02
CA ALA A 120 25.93 -1.49 -3.86
C ALA A 120 27.09 -1.12 -2.91
N GLN A 121 27.27 -1.88 -1.81
CA GLN A 121 28.41 -1.71 -0.90
C GLN A 121 29.73 -2.01 -1.60
N MET A 122 29.81 -3.07 -2.41
CA MET A 122 31.00 -3.38 -3.21
C MET A 122 31.34 -2.28 -4.22
N LEU A 123 30.34 -1.55 -4.72
CA LEU A 123 30.51 -0.40 -5.61
C LEU A 123 30.83 0.91 -4.87
N GLY A 124 30.94 0.88 -3.54
CA GLY A 124 31.26 2.04 -2.72
C GLY A 124 30.11 3.03 -2.52
N VAL A 125 28.85 2.60 -2.74
CA VAL A 125 27.68 3.46 -2.49
C VAL A 125 27.53 3.67 -0.98
N PRO A 126 27.31 4.91 -0.49
CA PRO A 126 27.13 5.17 0.94
C PRO A 126 25.92 4.42 1.53
N ASP A 127 26.07 3.88 2.74
CA ASP A 127 25.03 3.08 3.42
C ASP A 127 23.68 3.81 3.57
N ALA A 128 23.71 5.13 3.77
CA ALA A 128 22.50 5.95 3.84
C ALA A 128 21.68 5.91 2.54
N ILE A 129 22.35 5.94 1.37
CA ILE A 129 21.71 5.86 0.06
C ILE A 129 21.20 4.43 -0.17
N ILE A 130 22.00 3.42 0.17
CA ILE A 130 21.62 2.02 0.06
C ILE A 130 20.36 1.75 0.89
N GLY A 131 20.35 2.16 2.17
CA GLY A 131 19.22 1.98 3.06
C GLY A 131 17.94 2.61 2.49
N ALA A 132 18.01 3.88 2.10
CA ALA A 132 16.85 4.59 1.54
C ALA A 132 16.34 3.96 0.23
N THR A 133 17.22 3.56 -0.69
CA THR A 133 16.82 3.03 -2.00
C THR A 133 16.42 1.56 -1.96
N MET A 134 17.19 0.71 -1.31
CA MET A 134 16.93 -0.74 -1.27
C MET A 134 15.68 -1.06 -0.45
N ILE A 135 15.47 -0.38 0.68
CA ILE A 135 14.23 -0.53 1.46
C ILE A 135 13.03 -0.04 0.63
N ALA A 136 13.13 1.13 0.00
CA ALA A 136 12.04 1.67 -0.81
C ALA A 136 11.67 0.75 -1.99
N ILE A 137 12.65 0.16 -2.67
CA ILE A 137 12.42 -0.81 -3.75
C ILE A 137 11.80 -2.08 -3.18
N GLY A 138 12.40 -2.64 -2.13
CA GLY A 138 11.98 -3.93 -1.57
C GLY A 138 10.55 -3.92 -1.02
N THR A 139 10.17 -2.87 -0.31
CA THR A 139 8.81 -2.72 0.21
C THR A 139 7.77 -2.46 -0.88
N SER A 140 8.18 -1.90 -2.03
CA SER A 140 7.27 -1.63 -3.15
C SER A 140 7.21 -2.76 -4.19
N LEU A 141 8.03 -3.81 -4.07
CA LEU A 141 8.02 -4.94 -5.00
C LEU A 141 6.69 -5.71 -5.04
N PRO A 142 6.05 -6.03 -3.90
CA PRO A 142 4.75 -6.68 -3.91
C PRO A 142 3.71 -5.88 -4.71
N GLU A 143 3.66 -4.57 -4.51
CA GLU A 143 2.76 -3.67 -5.20
C GLU A 143 3.07 -3.59 -6.70
N LEU A 144 4.35 -3.57 -7.05
CA LEU A 144 4.77 -3.57 -8.46
C LEU A 144 4.36 -4.85 -9.17
N VAL A 145 4.55 -6.02 -8.56
CA VAL A 145 4.18 -7.33 -9.13
C VAL A 145 2.66 -7.42 -9.30
N THR A 146 1.88 -7.00 -8.30
CA THR A 146 0.42 -6.99 -8.37
C THR A 146 -0.08 -6.00 -9.43
N THR A 147 0.53 -4.82 -9.54
CA THR A 147 0.23 -3.83 -10.56
C THR A 147 0.52 -4.34 -11.97
N ILE A 148 1.71 -4.91 -12.21
CA ILE A 148 2.05 -5.51 -13.52
C ILE A 148 1.05 -6.64 -13.87
N THR A 149 0.66 -7.44 -12.88
CA THR A 149 -0.33 -8.50 -13.09
C THR A 149 -1.70 -7.92 -13.44
N ALA A 150 -2.14 -6.86 -12.79
CA ALA A 150 -3.39 -6.16 -13.07
C ALA A 150 -3.36 -5.53 -14.48
N ILE A 151 -2.23 -4.91 -14.88
CA ILE A 151 -2.01 -4.38 -16.23
C ILE A 151 -2.18 -5.50 -17.26
N ARG A 152 -1.50 -6.64 -17.08
CA ARG A 152 -1.61 -7.79 -18.00
C ARG A 152 -3.02 -8.35 -18.10
N LYS A 153 -3.80 -8.29 -17.01
CA LYS A 153 -5.20 -8.72 -16.96
C LYS A 153 -6.19 -7.63 -17.37
N LYS A 154 -5.73 -6.43 -17.72
CA LYS A 154 -6.56 -5.25 -18.07
C LYS A 154 -7.52 -4.85 -16.94
N GLN A 155 -7.10 -4.97 -15.69
CA GLN A 155 -7.87 -4.65 -14.48
C GLN A 155 -7.36 -3.35 -13.84
N SER A 156 -7.67 -2.21 -14.47
CA SER A 156 -7.15 -0.89 -14.03
C SER A 156 -7.64 -0.48 -12.64
N SER A 157 -8.89 -0.75 -12.30
CA SER A 157 -9.45 -0.44 -10.97
C SER A 157 -8.73 -1.19 -9.85
N LEU A 158 -8.35 -2.45 -10.11
CA LEU A 158 -7.57 -3.25 -9.16
C LEU A 158 -6.16 -2.67 -8.96
N SER A 159 -5.49 -2.26 -10.05
CA SER A 159 -4.16 -1.67 -9.99
C SER A 159 -4.13 -0.40 -9.16
N VAL A 160 -4.95 0.59 -9.53
CA VAL A 160 -5.02 1.89 -8.84
C VAL A 160 -5.50 1.73 -7.40
N GLY A 161 -6.53 0.91 -7.18
CA GLY A 161 -7.07 0.63 -5.85
C GLY A 161 -6.04 0.00 -4.91
N ASN A 162 -5.21 -0.92 -5.41
CA ASN A 162 -4.15 -1.57 -4.65
C ASN A 162 -3.07 -0.55 -4.21
N ILE A 163 -2.62 0.32 -5.11
CA ILE A 163 -1.58 1.31 -4.82
C ILE A 163 -2.05 2.31 -3.76
N ILE A 164 -3.26 2.86 -3.92
CA ILE A 164 -3.81 3.80 -2.92
C ILE A 164 -4.05 3.08 -1.59
N GLY A 165 -4.55 1.84 -1.63
CA GLY A 165 -4.77 1.02 -0.45
C GLY A 165 -3.48 0.73 0.30
N ALA A 166 -2.39 0.36 -0.39
CA ALA A 166 -1.09 0.14 0.21
C ALA A 166 -0.57 1.40 0.92
N ASN A 167 -0.64 2.56 0.27
CA ASN A 167 -0.22 3.83 0.89
C ASN A 167 -1.04 4.18 2.15
N ILE A 168 -2.35 3.94 2.14
CA ILE A 168 -3.18 4.14 3.34
C ILE A 168 -2.76 3.17 4.44
N MET A 169 -2.54 1.89 4.12
CA MET A 169 -2.09 0.89 5.10
C MET A 169 -0.74 1.25 5.71
N ASP A 170 0.23 1.66 4.90
CA ASP A 170 1.57 2.04 5.37
C ASP A 170 1.48 3.16 6.42
N LEU A 171 0.69 4.18 6.15
CA LEU A 171 0.54 5.35 7.03
C LEU A 171 -0.37 5.09 8.24
N THR A 172 -1.46 4.34 8.07
CA THR A 172 -2.52 4.26 9.09
C THR A 172 -2.55 2.95 9.86
N LEU A 173 -1.87 1.91 9.39
CA LEU A 173 -1.72 0.64 10.08
C LEU A 173 -0.28 0.40 10.51
N ILE A 174 0.68 0.41 9.58
CA ILE A 174 2.06 -0.05 9.87
C ILE A 174 2.74 0.90 10.85
N MET A 175 2.76 2.20 10.59
CA MET A 175 3.40 3.17 11.51
C MET A 175 2.80 3.16 12.92
N PRO A 176 1.47 3.26 13.10
CA PRO A 176 0.86 3.18 14.43
C PRO A 176 1.10 1.85 15.12
N LEU A 177 1.06 0.74 14.37
CA LEU A 177 1.31 -0.58 14.94
C LEU A 177 2.73 -0.73 15.49
N CYS A 178 3.72 -0.15 14.80
CA CYS A 178 5.10 -0.10 15.29
C CYS A 178 5.20 0.63 16.64
N ALA A 179 4.52 1.77 16.81
CA ALA A 179 4.48 2.50 18.08
C ALA A 179 3.85 1.68 19.21
N LEU A 180 2.72 1.00 18.90
CA LEU A 180 2.02 0.15 19.86
C LEU A 180 2.83 -1.08 20.29
N ILE A 181 3.50 -1.76 19.35
CA ILE A 181 4.35 -2.92 19.63
C ILE A 181 5.58 -2.52 20.48
N LEU A 182 6.18 -1.38 20.17
CA LEU A 182 7.30 -0.86 20.94
C LEU A 182 6.90 -0.37 22.34
N GLY A 183 5.62 -0.07 22.57
CA GLY A 183 5.10 0.44 23.84
C GLY A 183 5.64 1.83 24.21
N LYS A 184 6.16 2.58 23.25
CA LYS A 184 6.73 3.93 23.41
C LYS A 184 6.52 4.78 22.18
N PRO A 185 6.55 6.12 22.31
CA PRO A 185 6.45 7.03 21.15
C PRO A 185 7.50 6.70 20.09
N LEU A 186 7.11 6.73 18.83
CA LEU A 186 8.01 6.58 17.68
C LEU A 186 8.69 7.93 17.43
N PRO A 187 10.04 7.99 17.45
CA PRO A 187 10.75 9.20 17.07
C PRO A 187 10.58 9.45 15.57
N VAL A 188 10.23 10.68 15.20
CA VAL A 188 10.14 11.14 13.82
C VAL A 188 11.28 12.12 13.58
N GLU A 189 12.19 11.75 12.70
CA GLU A 189 13.32 12.60 12.37
C GLU A 189 12.86 13.91 11.73
N ARG A 190 13.64 14.97 11.93
CA ARG A 190 13.36 16.29 11.39
C ARG A 190 13.25 16.28 9.85
N GLN A 191 14.00 15.43 9.18
CA GLN A 191 13.91 15.22 7.75
C GLN A 191 12.52 14.64 7.36
N GLY A 192 12.04 13.62 8.06
CA GLY A 192 10.72 13.02 7.85
C GLY A 192 9.61 14.06 7.96
N MET A 193 9.67 14.92 9.00
CA MET A 193 8.67 15.95 9.23
C MET A 193 8.71 17.09 8.21
N LEU A 194 9.90 17.59 7.85
CA LEU A 194 10.05 18.78 7.01
C LEU A 194 10.09 18.51 5.52
N LEU A 195 10.49 17.30 5.11
CA LEU A 195 10.65 16.94 3.70
C LEU A 195 9.75 15.77 3.30
N ASP A 196 9.83 14.63 4.00
CA ASP A 196 9.22 13.40 3.50
C ASP A 196 7.69 13.44 3.57
N ILE A 197 7.09 13.90 4.69
CA ILE A 197 5.63 13.99 4.83
C ILE A 197 5.04 15.07 3.91
N PRO A 198 5.59 16.31 3.81
CA PRO A 198 5.12 17.29 2.84
C PRO A 198 5.31 16.83 1.38
N ALA A 199 6.43 16.20 1.05
CA ALA A 199 6.64 15.62 -0.28
C ALA A 199 5.61 14.52 -0.59
N CYS A 200 5.29 13.67 0.38
CA CYS A 200 4.24 12.65 0.24
C CYS A 200 2.87 13.31 -0.02
N LEU A 201 2.54 14.40 0.68
CA LEU A 201 1.31 15.14 0.45
C LEU A 201 1.24 15.67 -0.99
N VAL A 202 2.32 16.29 -1.49
CA VAL A 202 2.37 16.83 -2.86
C VAL A 202 2.26 15.75 -3.93
N VAL A 203 2.92 14.60 -3.71
CA VAL A 203 2.90 13.47 -4.69
C VAL A 203 1.55 12.75 -4.67
N CYS A 204 0.81 12.78 -3.57
CA CYS A 204 -0.49 12.11 -3.44
C CYS A 204 -1.68 13.04 -3.76
N ALA A 205 -1.49 14.37 -3.83
CA ALA A 205 -2.51 15.34 -4.19
C ALA A 205 -2.70 15.44 -5.71
#